data_93cf3077aa636d844b152ab46fea3696
#
_entry.id   93cf3077aa636d844b152ab46fea3696
#
_cell.length_a   1.000
_cell.length_b   1.000
_cell.length_c   1.000
_cell.angle_alpha   90.00
_cell.angle_beta   90.00
_cell.angle_gamma   90.00
#
_symmetry.space_group_name_H-M   'P 1'
#
loop_
_entity.id
_entity.type
_entity.pdbx_description
1 polymer ?
#
loop_
_entity_poly.entity_id
_entity_poly.type
_entity_poly.pdbx_seq_one_letter_code
_entity_poly.pdbx_strand_id
1 'polypeptide(L)'
;MTDKFEKTMEHLRALSIEERKIAFSTLKREREEKEKNSQNDLALLPNSHFSQAKFLQRIPNPTKDAYEQKIYMPEFTFLGVINQPDFGEVLLTFYPNEWSIELKSLKIYKDAFRSLPISYERLANVMFEDLMSVYQPTRLRLMIRLRPRGGLSSCLTIDSDWKIRGGKEQFQDWTQNTDQFGFATHAATRL
;
A
#
# COMPACT_ATOMS: atom_id res chain seq x y z
N MET A 1 -25.60 -15.81 14.20
CA MET A 1 -24.16 -15.76 14.52
C MET A 1 -23.88 -15.88 16.03
N THR A 2 -24.72 -15.35 16.87
CA THR A 2 -24.61 -15.36 18.35
C THR A 2 -24.61 -16.76 18.97
N ASP A 3 -25.48 -17.66 18.53
CA ASP A 3 -25.67 -19.00 19.14
C ASP A 3 -24.40 -19.90 19.03
N LYS A 4 -23.66 -19.84 17.92
CA LYS A 4 -22.44 -20.65 17.73
C LYS A 4 -21.30 -20.15 18.62
N PHE A 5 -21.21 -18.85 18.86
CA PHE A 5 -20.19 -18.25 19.72
C PHE A 5 -20.46 -18.57 21.19
N GLU A 6 -21.72 -18.48 21.64
CA GLU A 6 -22.11 -18.80 23.00
C GLU A 6 -21.84 -20.27 23.34
N LYS A 7 -22.21 -21.20 22.47
CA LYS A 7 -21.91 -22.63 22.65
C LYS A 7 -20.43 -22.93 22.73
N THR A 8 -19.62 -22.24 21.93
CA THR A 8 -18.15 -22.37 21.99
C THR A 8 -17.61 -21.86 23.32
N MET A 9 -18.11 -20.74 23.82
CA MET A 9 -17.71 -20.16 25.09
C MET A 9 -18.13 -21.00 26.28
N GLU A 10 -19.32 -21.61 26.27
CA GLU A 10 -19.76 -22.55 27.30
C GLU A 10 -18.87 -23.80 27.34
N HIS A 11 -18.57 -24.37 26.16
CA HIS A 11 -17.65 -25.50 26.07
C HIS A 11 -16.26 -25.18 26.65
N LEU A 12 -15.69 -24.04 26.30
CA LEU A 12 -14.40 -23.59 26.85
C LEU A 12 -14.45 -23.36 28.37
N ARG A 13 -15.58 -22.94 28.94
CA ARG A 13 -15.73 -22.75 30.38
C ARG A 13 -15.80 -24.07 31.15
N ALA A 14 -16.26 -25.13 30.53
CA ALA A 14 -16.35 -26.47 31.12
C ALA A 14 -15.00 -27.21 31.18
N LEU A 15 -13.99 -26.77 30.43
CA LEU A 15 -12.68 -27.41 30.41
C LEU A 15 -11.81 -27.02 31.61
N SER A 16 -10.95 -27.94 32.04
CA SER A 16 -9.89 -27.67 33.00
C SER A 16 -8.88 -26.63 32.45
N ILE A 17 -8.06 -26.08 33.33
CA ILE A 17 -7.05 -25.07 32.93
C ILE A 17 -6.09 -25.60 31.86
N GLU A 18 -5.67 -26.86 31.97
CA GLU A 18 -4.75 -27.47 31.03
C GLU A 18 -5.39 -27.75 29.67
N GLU A 19 -6.63 -28.25 29.67
CA GLU A 19 -7.41 -28.44 28.46
C GLU A 19 -7.69 -27.11 27.73
N ARG A 20 -7.94 -26.02 28.46
CA ARG A 20 -8.07 -24.68 27.89
C ARG A 20 -6.81 -24.22 27.19
N LYS A 21 -5.62 -24.42 27.82
CA LYS A 21 -4.35 -24.06 27.18
C LYS A 21 -4.13 -24.82 25.87
N ILE A 22 -4.44 -26.11 25.85
CA ILE A 22 -4.35 -26.95 24.64
C ILE A 22 -5.32 -26.47 23.59
N ALA A 23 -6.60 -26.20 23.95
CA ALA A 23 -7.60 -25.70 23.02
C ALA A 23 -7.21 -24.34 22.42
N PHE A 24 -6.70 -23.41 23.23
CA PHE A 24 -6.21 -22.13 22.74
C PHE A 24 -4.99 -22.24 21.80
N SER A 25 -4.06 -23.12 22.13
CA SER A 25 -2.89 -23.37 21.26
C SER A 25 -3.29 -23.98 19.91
N THR A 26 -4.26 -24.89 19.90
CA THR A 26 -4.82 -25.48 18.68
C THR A 26 -5.54 -24.45 17.83
N LEU A 27 -6.45 -23.66 18.43
CA LEU A 27 -7.17 -22.60 17.74
C LEU A 27 -6.22 -21.52 17.18
N LYS A 28 -5.15 -21.20 17.89
CA LYS A 28 -4.13 -20.27 17.42
C LYS A 28 -3.42 -20.83 16.20
N ARG A 29 -3.02 -22.10 16.23
CA ARG A 29 -2.36 -22.77 15.09
C ARG A 29 -3.26 -22.85 13.87
N GLU A 30 -4.53 -23.26 14.04
CA GLU A 30 -5.51 -23.30 12.95
C GLU A 30 -5.75 -21.92 12.31
N ARG A 31 -5.76 -20.87 13.14
CA ARG A 31 -5.87 -19.49 12.66
C ARG A 31 -4.64 -19.09 11.85
N GLU A 32 -3.44 -19.37 12.34
CA GLU A 32 -2.18 -19.09 11.65
C GLU A 32 -2.08 -19.85 10.31
N GLU A 33 -2.53 -21.11 10.25
CA GLU A 33 -2.60 -21.89 9.01
C GLU A 33 -3.60 -21.30 8.01
N LYS A 34 -4.79 -20.89 8.47
CA LYS A 34 -5.78 -20.24 7.61
C LYS A 34 -5.30 -18.89 7.07
N GLU A 35 -4.65 -18.09 7.92
CA GLU A 35 -4.04 -16.82 7.52
C GLU A 35 -2.94 -17.04 6.48
N LYS A 36 -2.08 -18.04 6.67
CA LYS A 36 -1.02 -18.40 5.73
C LYS A 36 -1.57 -18.86 4.37
N ASN A 37 -2.61 -19.69 4.37
CA ASN A 37 -3.23 -20.16 3.13
C ASN A 37 -3.91 -18.99 2.39
N SER A 38 -4.63 -18.13 3.08
CA SER A 38 -5.22 -16.92 2.49
C SER A 38 -4.18 -15.98 1.90
N GLN A 39 -3.01 -15.84 2.52
CA GLN A 39 -1.88 -15.07 1.98
C GLN A 39 -1.35 -15.67 0.68
N ASN A 40 -1.21 -16.99 0.62
CA ASN A 40 -0.76 -17.69 -0.58
C ASN A 40 -1.74 -17.49 -1.74
N ASP A 41 -3.05 -17.60 -1.48
CA ASP A 41 -4.09 -17.37 -2.49
C ASP A 41 -4.05 -15.95 -3.03
N LEU A 42 -3.94 -14.95 -2.16
CA LEU A 42 -3.80 -13.55 -2.57
C LEU A 42 -2.52 -13.30 -3.37
N ALA A 43 -1.43 -14.02 -3.05
CA ALA A 43 -0.16 -13.86 -3.76
C ALA A 43 -0.23 -14.34 -5.22
N LEU A 44 -1.14 -15.25 -5.55
CA LEU A 44 -1.33 -15.78 -6.91
C LEU A 44 -2.18 -14.87 -7.81
N LEU A 45 -2.94 -13.92 -7.24
CA LEU A 45 -3.80 -13.04 -8.02
C LEU A 45 -2.97 -11.99 -8.80
N PRO A 46 -3.38 -11.63 -10.02
CA PRO A 46 -2.72 -10.57 -10.78
C PRO A 46 -2.94 -9.18 -10.16
N ASN A 47 -2.05 -8.24 -10.42
CA ASN A 47 -2.17 -6.87 -9.94
C ASN A 47 -3.50 -6.21 -10.35
N SER A 48 -4.00 -6.50 -11.54
CA SER A 48 -5.28 -5.99 -12.04
C SER A 48 -6.48 -6.32 -11.13
N HIS A 49 -6.41 -7.40 -10.35
CA HIS A 49 -7.44 -7.75 -9.37
C HIS A 49 -7.58 -6.69 -8.26
N PHE A 50 -6.49 -6.03 -7.92
CA PHE A 50 -6.42 -5.04 -6.85
C PHE A 50 -6.56 -3.60 -7.36
N SER A 51 -6.60 -3.39 -8.68
CA SER A 51 -6.70 -2.07 -9.30
C SER A 51 -7.92 -1.29 -8.81
N GLN A 52 -7.70 -0.03 -8.51
CA GLN A 52 -8.73 0.95 -8.16
C GLN A 52 -8.81 2.09 -9.19
N ALA A 53 -8.24 1.90 -10.38
CA ALA A 53 -8.18 2.89 -11.45
C ALA A 53 -9.54 3.49 -11.83
N LYS A 54 -10.64 2.74 -11.62
CA LYS A 54 -12.02 3.21 -11.84
C LYS A 54 -12.41 4.46 -11.06
N PHE A 55 -11.71 4.79 -9.98
CA PHE A 55 -11.94 5.98 -9.20
C PHE A 55 -11.14 7.19 -9.68
N LEU A 56 -10.12 6.99 -10.52
CA LEU A 56 -9.28 8.06 -11.04
C LEU A 56 -9.99 8.79 -12.19
N GLN A 57 -9.88 10.10 -12.19
CA GLN A 57 -10.33 10.96 -13.28
C GLN A 57 -9.15 11.81 -13.75
N ARG A 58 -9.09 12.02 -15.05
CA ARG A 58 -8.11 12.87 -15.70
C ARG A 58 -8.75 14.15 -16.19
N ILE A 59 -8.01 15.25 -16.12
CA ILE A 59 -8.38 16.52 -16.70
C ILE A 59 -7.35 16.90 -17.79
N PRO A 60 -7.74 17.65 -18.82
CA PRO A 60 -6.79 18.13 -19.81
C PRO A 60 -5.66 18.92 -19.16
N ASN A 61 -4.42 18.68 -19.59
CA ASN A 61 -3.29 19.48 -19.14
C ASN A 61 -3.44 20.92 -19.66
N PRO A 62 -3.40 21.96 -18.81
CA PRO A 62 -3.65 23.34 -19.24
C PRO A 62 -2.52 23.97 -20.05
N THR A 63 -1.35 23.33 -20.08
CA THR A 63 -0.18 23.85 -20.81
C THR A 63 0.58 22.73 -21.52
N LYS A 64 1.35 23.10 -22.55
CA LYS A 64 2.31 22.24 -23.20
C LYS A 64 3.72 22.36 -22.61
N ASP A 65 3.95 23.37 -21.79
CA ASP A 65 5.22 23.58 -21.13
C ASP A 65 5.45 22.48 -20.08
N ALA A 66 6.67 22.01 -19.98
CA ALA A 66 7.03 20.98 -19.02
C ALA A 66 7.02 21.52 -17.60
N TYR A 67 6.34 20.82 -16.69
CA TYR A 67 6.39 21.10 -15.26
C TYR A 67 6.33 19.81 -14.44
N GLU A 68 6.80 19.91 -13.22
CA GLU A 68 6.74 18.85 -12.23
C GLU A 68 5.65 19.16 -11.20
N GLN A 69 4.78 18.21 -10.94
CA GLN A 69 3.81 18.27 -9.85
C GLN A 69 4.19 17.24 -8.78
N LYS A 70 4.34 17.70 -7.53
CA LYS A 70 4.53 16.82 -6.37
C LYS A 70 3.26 16.81 -5.55
N ILE A 71 2.73 15.61 -5.29
CA ILE A 71 1.55 15.41 -4.46
C ILE A 71 1.96 14.55 -3.28
N TYR A 72 1.79 15.10 -2.09
CA TYR A 72 2.07 14.42 -0.83
C TYR A 72 0.77 13.99 -0.15
N MET A 73 0.68 12.72 0.18
CA MET A 73 -0.42 12.12 0.92
C MET A 73 0.12 11.64 2.28
N PRO A 74 0.02 12.48 3.34
CA PRO A 74 0.57 12.17 4.67
C PRO A 74 -0.15 11.03 5.38
N GLU A 75 -1.37 10.75 4.95
CA GLU A 75 -2.20 9.68 5.50
C GLU A 75 -2.63 8.74 4.39
N PHE A 76 -2.05 7.56 4.41
CA PHE A 76 -2.42 6.45 3.55
C PHE A 76 -2.63 5.21 4.40
N THR A 77 -3.74 4.52 4.18
CA THR A 77 -4.12 3.34 4.96
C THR A 77 -4.62 2.24 4.02
N PHE A 78 -4.22 1.02 4.30
CA PHE A 78 -4.70 -0.19 3.61
C PHE A 78 -4.73 -1.34 4.61
N LEU A 79 -5.31 -2.48 4.22
CA LEU A 79 -5.19 -3.70 5.01
C LEU A 79 -3.96 -4.49 4.55
N GLY A 80 -3.11 -4.87 5.50
CA GLY A 80 -2.11 -5.89 5.23
C GLY A 80 -2.78 -7.25 4.97
N VAL A 81 -2.03 -8.19 4.39
CA VAL A 81 -2.54 -9.52 4.01
C VAL A 81 -3.21 -10.32 5.13
N ILE A 82 -2.95 -9.97 6.38
CA ILE A 82 -3.60 -10.54 7.57
C ILE A 82 -4.77 -9.69 8.09
N ASN A 83 -5.36 -8.83 7.25
CA ASN A 83 -6.43 -7.91 7.61
C ASN A 83 -6.10 -6.95 8.78
N GLN A 84 -4.83 -6.65 8.98
CA GLN A 84 -4.40 -5.65 9.96
C GLN A 84 -4.17 -4.32 9.24
N PRO A 85 -4.71 -3.20 9.74
CA PRO A 85 -4.49 -1.89 9.15
C PRO A 85 -3.00 -1.51 9.18
N ASP A 86 -2.48 -1.13 8.02
CA ASP A 86 -1.17 -0.54 7.86
C ASP A 86 -1.30 0.93 7.46
N PHE A 87 -0.37 1.74 7.94
CA PHE A 87 -0.36 3.18 7.76
C PHE A 87 0.93 3.62 7.07
N GLY A 88 0.83 4.62 6.23
CA GLY A 88 1.97 5.14 5.51
C GLY A 88 1.75 6.52 4.96
N GLU A 89 2.70 6.94 4.17
CA GLU A 89 2.73 8.20 3.45
C GLU A 89 3.08 7.91 1.99
N VAL A 90 2.51 8.68 1.08
CA VAL A 90 2.80 8.57 -0.35
C VAL A 90 3.28 9.90 -0.87
N LEU A 91 4.40 9.88 -1.59
CA LEU A 91 4.86 11.00 -2.40
C LEU A 91 4.82 10.60 -3.87
N LEU A 92 4.03 11.34 -4.62
CA LEU A 92 3.89 11.20 -6.05
C LEU A 92 4.59 12.37 -6.73
N THR A 93 5.57 12.09 -7.58
CA THR A 93 6.19 13.07 -8.47
C THR A 93 5.73 12.77 -9.89
N PHE A 94 5.08 13.73 -10.51
CA PHE A 94 4.32 13.57 -11.73
C PHE A 94 4.71 14.64 -12.76
N TYR A 95 5.02 14.19 -13.97
CA TYR A 95 5.28 15.05 -15.12
C TYR A 95 4.16 14.84 -16.13
N PRO A 96 3.15 15.72 -16.20
CA PRO A 96 2.01 15.53 -17.08
C PRO A 96 2.41 15.55 -18.56
N ASN A 97 1.64 14.84 -19.36
CA ASN A 97 1.65 14.92 -20.82
C ASN A 97 0.35 15.60 -21.28
N GLU A 98 -0.55 14.87 -21.91
CA GLU A 98 -1.86 15.39 -22.32
C GLU A 98 -2.84 15.54 -21.15
N TRP A 99 -2.63 14.77 -20.06
CA TRP A 99 -3.54 14.67 -18.95
C TRP A 99 -2.89 15.03 -17.62
N SER A 100 -3.64 15.78 -16.82
CA SER A 100 -3.32 16.10 -15.43
C SER A 100 -4.21 15.35 -14.46
N ILE A 101 -3.78 15.30 -13.19
CA ILE A 101 -4.48 14.60 -12.11
C ILE A 101 -5.63 15.47 -11.60
N GLU A 102 -6.84 14.90 -11.56
CA GLU A 102 -7.96 15.47 -10.82
C GLU A 102 -7.84 15.04 -9.34
N LEU A 103 -7.58 16.02 -8.45
CA LEU A 103 -7.18 15.77 -7.06
C LEU A 103 -8.30 15.18 -6.20
N LYS A 104 -9.56 15.49 -6.49
CA LYS A 104 -10.70 14.92 -5.75
C LYS A 104 -10.83 13.43 -6.03
N SER A 105 -10.67 13.03 -7.28
CA SER A 105 -10.68 11.61 -7.67
C SER A 105 -9.50 10.86 -7.09
N LEU A 106 -8.31 11.48 -7.06
CA LEU A 106 -7.13 10.89 -6.43
C LEU A 106 -7.36 10.64 -4.93
N LYS A 107 -8.07 11.53 -4.24
CA LYS A 107 -8.45 11.33 -2.83
C LYS A 107 -9.37 10.11 -2.68
N ILE A 108 -10.39 9.97 -3.54
CA ILE A 108 -11.29 8.81 -3.52
C ILE A 108 -10.53 7.51 -3.83
N TYR A 109 -9.66 7.56 -4.82
CA TYR A 109 -8.78 6.45 -5.20
C TYR A 109 -7.93 5.98 -4.01
N LYS A 110 -7.27 6.91 -3.34
CA LYS A 110 -6.47 6.64 -2.14
C LYS A 110 -7.30 5.93 -1.05
N ASP A 111 -8.49 6.41 -0.81
CA ASP A 111 -9.36 5.87 0.24
C ASP A 111 -9.93 4.49 -0.10
N ALA A 112 -9.98 4.11 -1.38
CA ALA A 112 -10.45 2.79 -1.82
C ALA A 112 -9.55 1.63 -1.35
N PHE A 113 -8.29 1.89 -1.01
CA PHE A 113 -7.37 0.88 -0.48
C PHE A 113 -7.61 0.53 1.00
N ARG A 114 -8.36 1.35 1.76
CA ARG A 114 -8.52 1.18 3.21
C ARG A 114 -9.05 -0.18 3.63
N SER A 115 -9.88 -0.79 2.81
CA SER A 115 -10.50 -2.10 3.10
C SER A 115 -9.95 -3.22 2.21
N LEU A 116 -8.88 -2.96 1.48
CA LEU A 116 -8.31 -3.90 0.52
C LEU A 116 -7.15 -4.67 1.15
N PRO A 117 -7.26 -6.01 1.34
CA PRO A 117 -6.12 -6.83 1.77
C PRO A 117 -5.10 -6.93 0.65
N ILE A 118 -3.92 -6.35 0.86
CA ILE A 118 -2.87 -6.29 -0.17
C ILE A 118 -1.49 -6.24 0.50
N SER A 119 -0.49 -6.88 -0.11
CA SER A 119 0.88 -6.71 0.35
C SER A 119 1.41 -5.34 -0.03
N TYR A 120 2.36 -4.87 0.74
CA TYR A 120 2.97 -3.56 0.59
C TYR A 120 3.63 -3.37 -0.78
N GLU A 121 4.40 -4.37 -1.21
CA GLU A 121 5.08 -4.35 -2.50
C GLU A 121 4.08 -4.37 -3.66
N ARG A 122 3.02 -5.15 -3.53
CA ARG A 122 1.96 -5.20 -4.53
C ARG A 122 1.19 -3.90 -4.60
N LEU A 123 0.87 -3.30 -3.46
CA LEU A 123 0.21 -2.00 -3.38
C LEU A 123 0.96 -0.94 -4.19
N ALA A 124 2.28 -0.86 -4.01
CA ALA A 124 3.11 0.10 -4.73
C ALA A 124 3.05 -0.13 -6.26
N ASN A 125 3.10 -1.39 -6.69
CA ASN A 125 3.02 -1.73 -8.11
C ASN A 125 1.63 -1.46 -8.70
N VAL A 126 0.55 -1.82 -7.98
CA VAL A 126 -0.83 -1.55 -8.41
C VAL A 126 -1.06 -0.04 -8.54
N MET A 127 -0.68 0.74 -7.56
CA MET A 127 -0.82 2.20 -7.61
C MET A 127 -0.04 2.80 -8.78
N PHE A 128 1.18 2.32 -9.01
CA PHE A 128 2.00 2.79 -10.11
C PHE A 128 1.37 2.46 -11.48
N GLU A 129 0.90 1.22 -11.67
CA GLU A 129 0.26 0.75 -12.89
C GLU A 129 -1.06 1.50 -13.17
N ASP A 130 -1.89 1.71 -12.15
CA ASP A 130 -3.13 2.46 -12.25
C ASP A 130 -2.87 3.92 -12.72
N LEU A 131 -1.95 4.61 -12.06
CA LEU A 131 -1.62 6.00 -12.35
C LEU A 131 -1.01 6.15 -13.76
N MET A 132 -0.11 5.23 -14.14
CA MET A 132 0.47 5.21 -15.48
C MET A 132 -0.58 4.95 -16.57
N SER A 133 -1.52 4.03 -16.34
CA SER A 133 -2.54 3.68 -17.33
C SER A 133 -3.55 4.80 -17.54
N VAL A 134 -3.96 5.48 -16.48
CA VAL A 134 -4.99 6.52 -16.57
C VAL A 134 -4.44 7.85 -17.09
N TYR A 135 -3.28 8.27 -16.60
CA TYR A 135 -2.77 9.61 -16.88
C TYR A 135 -1.75 9.67 -18.02
N GLN A 136 -1.10 8.55 -18.34
CA GLN A 136 -0.08 8.45 -19.39
C GLN A 136 0.97 9.58 -19.31
N PRO A 137 1.57 9.81 -18.12
CA PRO A 137 2.48 10.93 -17.94
C PRO A 137 3.79 10.71 -18.70
N THR A 138 4.53 11.79 -18.93
CA THR A 138 5.89 11.73 -19.44
C THR A 138 6.82 11.00 -18.47
N ARG A 139 6.62 11.24 -17.17
CA ARG A 139 7.32 10.54 -16.08
C ARG A 139 6.45 10.48 -14.85
N LEU A 140 6.51 9.36 -14.16
CA LEU A 140 5.88 9.13 -12.87
C LEU A 140 6.88 8.49 -11.92
N ARG A 141 6.99 9.06 -10.73
CA ARG A 141 7.68 8.44 -9.61
C ARG A 141 6.74 8.35 -8.43
N LEU A 142 6.60 7.16 -7.91
CA LEU A 142 5.81 6.84 -6.73
C LEU A 142 6.75 6.40 -5.61
N MET A 143 6.65 7.03 -4.44
CA MET A 143 7.35 6.64 -3.24
C MET A 143 6.32 6.41 -2.13
N ILE A 144 6.38 5.24 -1.51
CA ILE A 144 5.51 4.87 -0.38
C ILE A 144 6.40 4.54 0.81
N ARG A 145 6.20 5.22 1.92
CA ARG A 145 6.87 4.95 3.19
C ARG A 145 5.86 4.47 4.21
N LEU A 146 6.08 3.29 4.77
CA LEU A 146 5.26 2.75 5.85
C LEU A 146 5.73 3.27 7.21
N ARG A 147 4.76 3.48 8.09
CA ARG A 147 5.05 3.70 9.51
C ARG A 147 5.65 2.44 10.13
N PRO A 148 6.52 2.59 11.13
CA PRO A 148 7.17 1.44 11.76
C PRO A 148 6.15 0.44 12.31
N ARG A 149 6.38 -0.84 12.00
CA ARG A 149 5.65 -1.96 12.53
C ARG A 149 6.65 -3.00 13.03
N GLY A 150 6.53 -3.42 14.29
CA GLY A 150 7.52 -4.31 14.89
C GLY A 150 8.94 -3.75 14.90
N GLY A 151 9.10 -2.41 14.94
CA GLY A 151 10.40 -1.74 14.92
C GLY A 151 11.00 -1.57 13.51
N LEU A 152 10.34 -2.05 12.45
CA LEU A 152 10.81 -1.94 11.06
C LEU A 152 9.98 -0.92 10.29
N SER A 153 10.65 -0.02 9.57
CA SER A 153 10.06 0.88 8.58
C SER A 153 10.63 0.54 7.21
N SER A 154 9.82 0.67 6.17
CA SER A 154 10.23 0.41 4.80
C SER A 154 9.80 1.55 3.89
N CYS A 155 10.57 1.79 2.83
CA CYS A 155 10.24 2.75 1.79
C CYS A 155 10.42 2.08 0.43
N LEU A 156 9.35 2.07 -0.36
CA LEU A 156 9.36 1.58 -1.74
C LEU A 156 9.31 2.74 -2.70
N THR A 157 10.14 2.68 -3.72
CA THR A 157 10.14 3.65 -4.82
C THR A 157 10.02 2.92 -6.15
N ILE A 158 9.11 3.38 -6.99
CA ILE A 158 8.96 2.92 -8.38
C ILE A 158 9.00 4.14 -9.29
N ASP A 159 9.71 4.04 -10.40
CA ASP A 159 9.89 5.12 -11.34
C ASP A 159 9.74 4.62 -12.78
N SER A 160 8.95 5.33 -13.59
CA SER A 160 8.74 4.97 -15.00
C SER A 160 10.02 5.03 -15.81
N ASP A 161 10.93 5.91 -15.45
CA ASP A 161 12.23 6.07 -16.12
C ASP A 161 13.13 4.82 -15.94
N TRP A 162 13.04 4.15 -14.82
CA TRP A 162 13.77 2.89 -14.58
C TRP A 162 13.34 1.76 -15.49
N LYS A 163 12.04 1.63 -15.78
CA LYS A 163 11.53 0.64 -16.73
C LYS A 163 12.10 0.84 -18.13
N ILE A 164 12.17 2.09 -18.59
CA ILE A 164 12.71 2.44 -19.91
C ILE A 164 14.18 2.05 -20.01
N ARG A 165 14.93 2.20 -18.94
CA ARG A 165 16.36 1.87 -18.84
C ARG A 165 16.63 0.41 -18.48
N GLY A 166 15.61 -0.45 -18.45
CA GLY A 166 15.76 -1.87 -18.12
C GLY A 166 16.16 -2.13 -16.66
N GLY A 167 15.76 -1.25 -15.74
CA GLY A 167 16.06 -1.37 -14.30
C GLY A 167 17.53 -1.11 -13.92
N LYS A 168 18.34 -0.68 -14.86
CA LYS A 168 19.77 -0.38 -14.60
C LYS A 168 19.91 1.08 -14.16
N GLU A 169 19.65 1.37 -12.91
CA GLU A 169 19.54 2.72 -12.51
C GLU A 169 20.45 3.31 -11.56
N GLN A 170 20.74 4.52 -11.81
CA GLN A 170 21.61 5.36 -11.02
C GLN A 170 20.76 6.05 -9.96
N PHE A 171 20.90 5.62 -8.72
CA PHE A 171 20.11 6.15 -7.61
C PHE A 171 20.56 7.56 -7.14
N GLN A 172 21.63 8.10 -7.72
CA GLN A 172 22.27 9.32 -7.24
C GLN A 172 21.42 10.59 -7.38
N ASP A 173 20.53 10.64 -8.37
CA ASP A 173 19.73 11.84 -8.64
C ASP A 173 18.58 12.07 -7.67
N TRP A 174 18.32 11.14 -6.77
CA TRP A 174 17.05 11.06 -6.06
C TRP A 174 17.12 11.45 -4.58
N THR A 175 18.27 11.39 -3.99
CA THR A 175 18.47 11.71 -2.57
C THR A 175 18.25 13.20 -2.29
N GLN A 176 18.61 14.07 -3.21
CA GLN A 176 18.52 15.52 -3.03
C GLN A 176 17.09 16.07 -3.12
N ASN A 177 16.21 15.45 -3.91
CA ASN A 177 14.83 15.94 -4.12
C ASN A 177 13.81 15.46 -3.08
N THR A 178 14.15 14.46 -2.28
CA THR A 178 13.27 13.96 -1.22
C THR A 178 13.35 14.77 0.06
N ASP A 179 14.45 15.45 0.30
CA ASP A 179 14.68 16.24 1.51
C ASP A 179 13.77 17.46 1.61
N GLN A 180 13.34 18.03 0.48
CA GLN A 180 12.47 19.19 0.45
C GLN A 180 11.07 18.97 1.03
N PHE A 181 10.63 17.71 1.16
CA PHE A 181 9.33 17.36 1.74
C PHE A 181 9.44 16.68 3.10
N GLY A 182 10.61 16.66 3.72
CA GLY A 182 10.82 16.01 5.00
C GLY A 182 10.68 14.48 4.96
N PHE A 183 10.56 13.90 3.77
CA PHE A 183 10.39 12.46 3.60
C PHE A 183 11.61 11.66 4.07
N ALA A 184 12.81 12.24 3.94
CA ALA A 184 14.07 11.65 4.41
C ALA A 184 14.46 12.10 5.83
N THR A 185 14.16 13.36 6.21
CA THR A 185 14.61 13.95 7.46
C THR A 185 13.98 13.34 8.70
N HIS A 186 12.77 12.82 8.63
CA HIS A 186 12.14 12.15 9.77
C HIS A 186 12.75 10.79 10.12
N ALA A 187 13.45 10.15 9.19
CA ALA A 187 14.18 8.91 9.49
C ALA A 187 15.54 9.17 10.14
N ALA A 188 16.20 10.28 9.80
CA ALA A 188 17.54 10.61 10.31
C ALA A 188 17.53 11.28 11.69
N THR A 189 16.43 11.92 12.10
CA THR A 189 16.36 12.67 13.37
C THR A 189 15.84 11.84 14.55
N ARG A 190 15.59 10.55 14.37
CA ARG A 190 15.09 9.65 15.43
C ARG A 190 15.98 8.43 15.67
N LEU A 191 17.23 8.52 15.27
CA LEU A 191 18.33 7.69 15.76
C LEU A 191 19.16 8.57 16.70
#